data_bea11b03ab449f7d86529d4a9f10e42f
#
_entry.id   bea11b03ab449f7d86529d4a9f10e42f
#
_cell.length_a   1.000
_cell.length_b   1.000
_cell.length_c   1.000
_cell.angle_alpha   90.00
_cell.angle_beta   90.00
_cell.angle_gamma   90.00
#
_symmetry.space_group_name_H-M   'P 1'
#
loop_
_entity.id
_entity.type
_entity.pdbx_description
1 polymer ?
#
loop_
_entity_poly.entity_id
_entity_poly.type
_entity_poly.pdbx_seq_one_letter_code
_entity_poly.pdbx_strand_id
1 'polypeptide(L)'
;MREIVLINITGEDRPGLTAAITGVLAQGGVNILDIGQAVIHDTLSFGILVEIPDNQTASSVLKDVLFTAYKLDQQVRFTPVSEEDYQQWVGGQGKPRYIVTLLTRKVTAEQLQRVSTITARYGLNIDQIDRLSGRMPLDTPEECGKGCIEFSVRGEPADASALRTEFLSVAQELNVDIAFQRDSLFRRNRRLAVFDMDSTLIEAEVIDELAKAAGVGEKVSAITERAMRGELDFRASFKERLALLKGLPESVLQEVGASLRLTEGAETLFAELKRLGYKTAILSGGFSYFARQLQEKLGIDYVFANELQIVDGQLTGVAVEPIVDAQRKADLLRELAHKEGLRLEQTIAVGDGANDLPMLGLAGLGVAFRAKPLVKQSAKQAISTLGLDGILYLLGFRDREGQD
;
A
#
# COMPACT_ATOMS: atom_id res chain seq x y z
N MET A 1 -33.70 -21.64 -27.33
CA MET A 1 -32.85 -20.42 -27.23
C MET A 1 -32.65 -20.17 -25.77
N ARG A 2 -31.42 -20.09 -25.29
CA ARG A 2 -31.15 -19.83 -23.86
C ARG A 2 -31.62 -18.42 -23.52
N GLU A 3 -32.40 -18.30 -22.47
CA GLU A 3 -32.85 -16.99 -21.99
C GLU A 3 -31.97 -16.54 -20.83
N ILE A 4 -31.17 -15.50 -21.07
CA ILE A 4 -30.23 -14.92 -20.09
C ILE A 4 -30.80 -13.57 -19.66
N VAL A 5 -30.92 -13.35 -18.35
CA VAL A 5 -31.48 -12.13 -17.76
C VAL A 5 -30.59 -11.63 -16.65
N LEU A 6 -30.23 -10.34 -16.70
CA LEU A 6 -29.63 -9.64 -15.58
C LEU A 6 -30.74 -9.07 -14.69
N ILE A 7 -30.80 -9.50 -13.46
CA ILE A 7 -31.73 -9.05 -12.43
C ILE A 7 -31.00 -8.07 -11.54
N ASN A 8 -31.42 -6.80 -11.50
CA ASN A 8 -30.91 -5.79 -10.60
C ASN A 8 -31.96 -5.47 -9.53
N ILE A 9 -31.59 -5.58 -8.26
CA ILE A 9 -32.43 -5.31 -7.10
C ILE A 9 -31.79 -4.20 -6.28
N THR A 10 -32.58 -3.19 -5.94
CA THR A 10 -32.12 -2.04 -5.15
C THR A 10 -33.16 -1.67 -4.09
N GLY A 11 -32.71 -1.27 -2.91
CA GLY A 11 -33.56 -0.83 -1.81
C GLY A 11 -32.80 -0.83 -0.48
N GLU A 12 -33.54 -0.79 0.62
CA GLU A 12 -32.96 -0.84 1.96
C GLU A 12 -32.38 -2.24 2.24
N ASP A 13 -31.16 -2.30 2.76
CA ASP A 13 -30.51 -3.57 3.11
C ASP A 13 -31.17 -4.18 4.36
N ARG A 14 -31.56 -5.46 4.26
CA ARG A 14 -32.19 -6.20 5.34
C ARG A 14 -31.74 -7.66 5.36
N PRO A 15 -31.56 -8.26 6.54
CA PRO A 15 -31.28 -9.70 6.65
C PRO A 15 -32.35 -10.55 5.96
N GLY A 16 -31.90 -11.58 5.22
CA GLY A 16 -32.79 -12.56 4.56
C GLY A 16 -33.20 -12.19 3.13
N LEU A 17 -32.91 -10.99 2.63
CA LEU A 17 -33.26 -10.55 1.29
C LEU A 17 -32.64 -11.45 0.20
N THR A 18 -31.34 -11.68 0.26
CA THR A 18 -30.63 -12.58 -0.66
C THR A 18 -31.22 -13.98 -0.63
N ALA A 19 -31.53 -14.52 0.57
CA ALA A 19 -32.13 -15.85 0.72
C ALA A 19 -33.54 -15.93 0.09
N ALA A 20 -34.34 -14.89 0.26
CA ALA A 20 -35.70 -14.87 -0.32
C ALA A 20 -35.65 -14.86 -1.86
N ILE A 21 -34.79 -14.00 -2.45
CA ILE A 21 -34.69 -13.92 -3.91
C ILE A 21 -34.09 -15.19 -4.51
N THR A 22 -32.96 -15.66 -3.95
CA THR A 22 -32.35 -16.91 -4.44
C THR A 22 -33.21 -18.13 -4.22
N GLY A 23 -34.06 -18.14 -3.18
CA GLY A 23 -35.08 -19.19 -2.94
C GLY A 23 -36.09 -19.28 -4.07
N VAL A 24 -36.58 -18.16 -4.59
CA VAL A 24 -37.46 -18.11 -5.76
C VAL A 24 -36.76 -18.65 -7.00
N LEU A 25 -35.53 -18.22 -7.26
CA LEU A 25 -34.75 -18.70 -8.40
C LEU A 25 -34.48 -20.21 -8.31
N ALA A 26 -34.20 -20.72 -7.11
CA ALA A 26 -33.97 -22.14 -6.88
C ALA A 26 -35.25 -22.99 -7.16
N GLN A 27 -36.43 -22.51 -6.76
CA GLN A 27 -37.71 -23.18 -7.07
C GLN A 27 -37.97 -23.22 -8.58
N GLY A 28 -37.52 -22.20 -9.30
CA GLY A 28 -37.58 -22.15 -10.76
C GLY A 28 -36.52 -22.98 -11.47
N GLY A 29 -35.58 -23.62 -10.77
CA GLY A 29 -34.49 -24.39 -11.37
C GLY A 29 -33.52 -23.52 -12.18
N VAL A 30 -33.37 -22.23 -11.83
CA VAL A 30 -32.59 -21.23 -12.55
C VAL A 30 -31.10 -21.40 -12.27
N ASN A 31 -30.26 -21.33 -13.32
CA ASN A 31 -28.81 -21.32 -13.20
C ASN A 31 -28.30 -19.90 -12.95
N ILE A 32 -27.45 -19.72 -11.95
CA ILE A 32 -26.78 -18.44 -11.70
C ILE A 32 -25.46 -18.43 -12.48
N LEU A 33 -25.31 -17.46 -13.39
CA LEU A 33 -24.11 -17.27 -14.21
C LEU A 33 -23.11 -16.29 -13.55
N ASP A 34 -23.63 -15.28 -12.85
CA ASP A 34 -22.82 -14.33 -12.06
C ASP A 34 -23.67 -13.68 -10.98
N ILE A 35 -23.03 -13.20 -9.91
CA ILE A 35 -23.71 -12.59 -8.77
C ILE A 35 -22.80 -11.55 -8.11
N GLY A 36 -23.38 -10.39 -7.77
CA GLY A 36 -22.67 -9.32 -7.07
C GLY A 36 -23.59 -8.53 -6.18
N GLN A 37 -23.10 -8.17 -4.99
CA GLN A 37 -23.84 -7.35 -4.01
C GLN A 37 -22.94 -6.27 -3.45
N ALA A 38 -23.47 -5.06 -3.31
CA ALA A 38 -22.84 -3.96 -2.63
C ALA A 38 -23.84 -3.25 -1.72
N VAL A 39 -23.37 -2.80 -0.54
CA VAL A 39 -24.16 -1.98 0.38
C VAL A 39 -23.42 -0.68 0.65
N ILE A 40 -24.08 0.45 0.36
CA ILE A 40 -23.55 1.79 0.66
C ILE A 40 -24.53 2.44 1.62
N HIS A 41 -24.05 2.79 2.82
CA HIS A 41 -24.88 3.20 3.95
C HIS A 41 -25.87 2.04 4.30
N ASP A 42 -27.15 2.21 4.03
CA ASP A 42 -28.21 1.23 4.22
C ASP A 42 -28.87 0.79 2.90
N THR A 43 -28.31 1.20 1.77
CA THR A 43 -28.85 0.92 0.45
C THR A 43 -28.12 -0.24 -0.21
N LEU A 44 -28.88 -1.30 -0.50
CA LEU A 44 -28.45 -2.48 -1.24
C LEU A 44 -28.46 -2.22 -2.74
N SER A 45 -27.44 -2.70 -3.41
CA SER A 45 -27.38 -2.90 -4.87
C SER A 45 -27.02 -4.38 -5.11
N PHE A 46 -27.96 -5.16 -5.62
CA PHE A 46 -27.79 -6.59 -5.80
C PHE A 46 -28.08 -7.00 -7.24
N GLY A 47 -27.07 -7.49 -7.94
CA GLY A 47 -27.12 -7.92 -9.33
C GLY A 47 -26.97 -9.45 -9.43
N ILE A 48 -27.84 -10.11 -10.20
CA ILE A 48 -27.76 -11.54 -10.48
C ILE A 48 -27.93 -11.75 -11.98
N LEU A 49 -26.96 -12.37 -12.64
CA LEU A 49 -27.07 -12.82 -14.01
C LEU A 49 -27.52 -14.29 -14.02
N VAL A 50 -28.65 -14.57 -14.65
CA VAL A 50 -29.25 -15.88 -14.62
C VAL A 50 -29.49 -16.42 -16.02
N GLU A 51 -29.43 -17.76 -16.17
CA GLU A 51 -29.94 -18.53 -17.30
C GLU A 51 -31.22 -19.24 -16.88
N ILE A 52 -32.30 -18.97 -17.57
CA ILE A 52 -33.60 -19.58 -17.31
C ILE A 52 -33.74 -20.85 -18.17
N PRO A 53 -34.04 -22.03 -17.58
CA PRO A 53 -34.19 -23.27 -18.33
C PRO A 53 -35.35 -23.25 -19.32
N ASP A 54 -35.20 -23.90 -20.48
CA ASP A 54 -36.22 -23.97 -21.54
C ASP A 54 -37.53 -24.63 -21.12
N ASN A 55 -37.55 -25.37 -20.02
CA ASN A 55 -38.77 -26.07 -19.48
C ASN A 55 -39.65 -25.17 -18.60
N GLN A 56 -39.21 -23.93 -18.36
CA GLN A 56 -39.97 -22.95 -17.60
C GLN A 56 -40.23 -21.72 -18.47
N THR A 57 -41.43 -21.17 -18.44
CA THR A 57 -41.66 -19.87 -19.03
C THR A 57 -40.96 -18.81 -18.19
N ALA A 58 -39.97 -18.13 -18.71
CA ALA A 58 -39.22 -17.03 -18.05
C ALA A 58 -40.16 -16.05 -17.34
N SER A 59 -41.31 -15.78 -17.95
CA SER A 59 -42.32 -14.91 -17.38
C SER A 59 -42.86 -15.37 -16.01
N SER A 60 -42.85 -16.67 -15.69
CA SER A 60 -43.27 -17.15 -14.38
C SER A 60 -42.24 -16.84 -13.30
N VAL A 61 -41.00 -17.23 -13.50
CA VAL A 61 -39.92 -17.01 -12.54
C VAL A 61 -39.68 -15.50 -12.28
N LEU A 62 -39.66 -14.70 -13.34
CA LEU A 62 -39.46 -13.25 -13.22
C LEU A 62 -40.62 -12.57 -12.47
N LYS A 63 -41.87 -13.03 -12.68
CA LYS A 63 -43.04 -12.57 -11.88
C LYS A 63 -42.86 -12.90 -10.39
N ASP A 64 -42.42 -14.12 -10.06
CA ASP A 64 -42.27 -14.54 -8.68
C ASP A 64 -41.12 -13.75 -8.00
N VAL A 65 -40.03 -13.46 -8.71
CA VAL A 65 -38.97 -12.54 -8.24
C VAL A 65 -39.54 -11.14 -8.01
N LEU A 66 -40.35 -10.61 -8.96
CA LEU A 66 -40.95 -9.28 -8.85
C LEU A 66 -41.86 -9.18 -7.62
N PHE A 67 -42.76 -10.19 -7.42
CA PHE A 67 -43.66 -10.22 -6.26
C PHE A 67 -42.91 -10.36 -4.94
N THR A 68 -41.82 -11.14 -4.92
CA THR A 68 -40.99 -11.30 -3.72
C THR A 68 -40.25 -10.02 -3.40
N ALA A 69 -39.67 -9.38 -4.38
CA ALA A 69 -38.98 -8.06 -4.22
C ALA A 69 -39.98 -6.99 -3.74
N TYR A 70 -41.18 -6.94 -4.33
CA TYR A 70 -42.23 -6.01 -3.90
C TYR A 70 -42.67 -6.22 -2.43
N LYS A 71 -42.83 -7.47 -1.98
CA LYS A 71 -43.13 -7.78 -0.58
C LYS A 71 -42.05 -7.37 0.39
N LEU A 72 -40.80 -7.28 -0.10
CA LEU A 72 -39.65 -6.89 0.66
C LEU A 72 -39.33 -5.38 0.51
N ASP A 73 -40.23 -4.64 -0.13
CA ASP A 73 -40.02 -3.20 -0.42
C ASP A 73 -38.77 -2.89 -1.22
N GLN A 74 -38.48 -3.77 -2.18
CA GLN A 74 -37.33 -3.65 -3.08
C GLN A 74 -37.78 -3.31 -4.50
N GLN A 75 -36.96 -2.49 -5.18
CA GLN A 75 -37.10 -2.23 -6.61
C GLN A 75 -36.34 -3.29 -7.41
N VAL A 76 -36.97 -3.78 -8.50
CA VAL A 76 -36.33 -4.76 -9.37
C VAL A 76 -36.38 -4.30 -10.82
N ARG A 77 -35.27 -4.52 -11.54
CA ARG A 77 -35.13 -4.30 -12.97
C ARG A 77 -34.62 -5.56 -13.66
N PHE A 78 -35.29 -5.97 -14.72
CA PHE A 78 -34.87 -7.08 -15.59
C PHE A 78 -34.27 -6.52 -16.87
N THR A 79 -33.08 -7.01 -17.26
CA THR A 79 -32.44 -6.66 -18.51
C THR A 79 -32.09 -7.94 -19.26
N PRO A 80 -32.72 -8.24 -20.40
CA PRO A 80 -32.33 -9.36 -21.24
C PRO A 80 -30.90 -9.21 -21.74
N VAL A 81 -30.16 -10.31 -21.79
CA VAL A 81 -28.79 -10.39 -22.28
C VAL A 81 -28.77 -11.39 -23.43
N SER A 82 -28.21 -11.00 -24.58
CA SER A 82 -28.06 -11.94 -25.69
C SER A 82 -26.98 -12.99 -25.39
N GLU A 83 -27.08 -14.16 -26.00
CA GLU A 83 -26.04 -15.20 -25.87
C GLU A 83 -24.70 -14.69 -26.43
N GLU A 84 -24.72 -13.86 -27.47
CA GLU A 84 -23.53 -13.24 -28.05
C GLU A 84 -22.86 -12.26 -27.08
N ASP A 85 -23.63 -11.36 -26.44
CA ASP A 85 -23.12 -10.41 -25.44
C ASP A 85 -22.54 -11.14 -24.25
N TYR A 86 -23.18 -12.22 -23.80
CA TYR A 86 -22.68 -13.04 -22.71
C TYR A 86 -21.33 -13.70 -23.05
N GLN A 87 -21.21 -14.31 -24.25
CA GLN A 87 -19.96 -14.93 -24.72
C GLN A 87 -18.83 -13.89 -24.88
N GLN A 88 -19.15 -12.73 -25.41
CA GLN A 88 -18.19 -11.64 -25.51
C GLN A 88 -17.71 -11.17 -24.12
N TRP A 89 -18.62 -11.05 -23.16
CA TRP A 89 -18.30 -10.70 -21.79
C TRP A 89 -17.39 -11.75 -21.12
N VAL A 90 -17.70 -13.04 -21.27
CA VAL A 90 -16.88 -14.18 -20.77
C VAL A 90 -15.48 -14.14 -21.40
N GLY A 91 -15.39 -13.95 -22.72
CA GLY A 91 -14.11 -13.83 -23.43
C GLY A 91 -13.24 -12.65 -22.97
N GLY A 92 -13.84 -11.62 -22.40
CA GLY A 92 -13.15 -10.46 -21.82
C GLY A 92 -12.56 -10.71 -20.42
N GLN A 93 -12.88 -11.84 -19.75
CA GLN A 93 -12.45 -12.10 -18.37
C GLN A 93 -10.94 -12.37 -18.21
N GLY A 94 -10.24 -12.81 -19.27
CA GLY A 94 -8.80 -13.14 -19.24
C GLY A 94 -7.84 -11.94 -19.31
N LYS A 95 -8.34 -10.70 -19.36
CA LYS A 95 -7.47 -9.52 -19.45
C LYS A 95 -6.71 -9.27 -18.17
N PRO A 96 -5.49 -8.68 -18.25
CA PRO A 96 -4.73 -8.29 -17.06
C PRO A 96 -5.53 -7.38 -16.13
N ARG A 97 -5.31 -7.56 -14.83
CA ARG A 97 -5.93 -6.74 -13.79
C ARG A 97 -4.89 -5.95 -13.02
N TYR A 98 -5.26 -4.74 -12.64
CA TYR A 98 -4.43 -3.86 -11.84
C TYR A 98 -5.27 -3.24 -10.71
N ILE A 99 -4.57 -2.75 -9.72
CA ILE A 99 -5.14 -2.02 -8.59
C ILE A 99 -4.57 -0.61 -8.63
N VAL A 100 -5.46 0.37 -8.65
CA VAL A 100 -5.12 1.77 -8.39
C VAL A 100 -5.56 2.08 -6.97
N THR A 101 -4.64 2.51 -6.12
CA THR A 101 -4.93 2.88 -4.72
C THR A 101 -4.71 4.37 -4.56
N LEU A 102 -5.76 5.10 -4.22
CA LEU A 102 -5.72 6.51 -3.85
C LEU A 102 -5.62 6.62 -2.33
N LEU A 103 -4.56 7.26 -1.83
CA LEU A 103 -4.35 7.55 -0.41
C LEU A 103 -4.42 9.06 -0.18
N THR A 104 -5.18 9.50 0.82
CA THR A 104 -5.41 10.92 1.11
C THR A 104 -5.84 11.12 2.55
N ARG A 105 -5.76 12.35 3.07
CA ARG A 105 -6.36 12.70 4.36
C ARG A 105 -7.89 12.82 4.24
N LYS A 106 -8.39 13.30 3.09
CA LYS A 106 -9.82 13.46 2.82
C LYS A 106 -10.14 13.11 1.38
N VAL A 107 -11.11 12.22 1.18
CA VAL A 107 -11.55 11.80 -0.16
C VAL A 107 -12.46 12.89 -0.77
N THR A 108 -12.13 13.35 -1.98
CA THR A 108 -12.91 14.34 -2.73
C THR A 108 -13.36 13.81 -4.08
N ALA A 109 -14.42 14.38 -4.64
CA ALA A 109 -14.91 14.03 -5.98
C ALA A 109 -13.89 14.34 -7.07
N GLU A 110 -13.11 15.42 -6.93
CA GLU A 110 -12.05 15.78 -7.87
C GLU A 110 -10.97 14.72 -7.97
N GLN A 111 -10.50 14.21 -6.82
CA GLN A 111 -9.51 13.14 -6.79
C GLN A 111 -9.99 11.88 -7.54
N LEU A 112 -11.25 11.47 -7.29
CA LEU A 112 -11.84 10.31 -7.97
C LEU A 112 -12.01 10.56 -9.47
N GLN A 113 -12.46 11.75 -9.85
CA GLN A 113 -12.64 12.16 -11.25
C GLN A 113 -11.31 12.12 -12.01
N ARG A 114 -10.22 12.68 -11.43
CA ARG A 114 -8.90 12.70 -12.07
C ARG A 114 -8.35 11.27 -12.25
N VAL A 115 -8.42 10.44 -11.20
CA VAL A 115 -7.99 9.02 -11.28
C VAL A 115 -8.79 8.27 -12.36
N SER A 116 -10.12 8.41 -12.37
CA SER A 116 -10.99 7.72 -13.34
C SER A 116 -10.73 8.19 -14.76
N THR A 117 -10.48 9.47 -14.98
CA THR A 117 -10.19 10.04 -16.31
C THR A 117 -8.87 9.49 -16.86
N ILE A 118 -7.81 9.45 -16.05
CA ILE A 118 -6.53 8.87 -16.46
C ILE A 118 -6.72 7.38 -16.78
N THR A 119 -7.36 6.63 -15.90
CA THR A 119 -7.63 5.20 -16.08
C THR A 119 -8.32 4.92 -17.42
N ALA A 120 -9.39 5.67 -17.73
CA ALA A 120 -10.13 5.54 -18.99
C ALA A 120 -9.29 5.91 -20.22
N ARG A 121 -8.50 6.99 -20.15
CA ARG A 121 -7.61 7.43 -21.23
C ARG A 121 -6.61 6.37 -21.66
N TYR A 122 -6.09 5.60 -20.70
CA TYR A 122 -5.15 4.50 -20.96
C TYR A 122 -5.82 3.16 -21.28
N GLY A 123 -7.13 3.15 -21.53
CA GLY A 123 -7.87 1.96 -21.96
C GLY A 123 -8.15 0.95 -20.86
N LEU A 124 -8.10 1.36 -19.60
CA LEU A 124 -8.43 0.53 -18.45
C LEU A 124 -9.89 0.73 -18.04
N ASN A 125 -10.62 -0.36 -17.87
CA ASN A 125 -11.99 -0.34 -17.34
C ASN A 125 -11.95 -0.48 -15.80
N ILE A 126 -12.73 0.32 -15.10
CA ILE A 126 -12.92 0.19 -13.66
C ILE A 126 -14.03 -0.83 -13.43
N ASP A 127 -13.68 -1.98 -12.86
CA ASP A 127 -14.64 -3.06 -12.55
C ASP A 127 -15.25 -2.88 -11.14
N GLN A 128 -14.47 -2.35 -10.19
CA GLN A 128 -14.91 -2.18 -8.79
C GLN A 128 -14.21 -0.99 -8.13
N ILE A 129 -14.91 -0.33 -7.24
CA ILE A 129 -14.37 0.73 -6.38
C ILE A 129 -14.72 0.40 -4.94
N ASP A 130 -13.70 0.28 -4.09
CA ASP A 130 -13.85 0.00 -2.67
C ASP A 130 -13.20 1.10 -1.82
N ARG A 131 -13.87 1.47 -0.74
CA ARG A 131 -13.22 2.23 0.32
C ARG A 131 -12.60 1.25 1.32
N LEU A 132 -11.28 1.29 1.50
CA LEU A 132 -10.54 0.47 2.45
C LEU A 132 -10.46 1.12 3.83
N SER A 133 -10.36 2.46 3.87
CA SER A 133 -10.31 3.20 5.13
C SER A 133 -11.66 3.23 5.85
N GLY A 134 -11.62 3.27 7.16
CA GLY A 134 -12.79 3.50 8.01
C GLY A 134 -13.56 4.76 7.65
N ARG A 135 -14.81 4.83 8.05
CA ARG A 135 -15.62 6.05 7.95
C ARG A 135 -15.42 6.88 9.19
N MET A 136 -15.08 8.14 8.99
CA MET A 136 -14.79 9.05 10.09
C MET A 136 -15.98 9.96 10.36
N PRO A 137 -16.20 10.39 11.63
CA PRO A 137 -17.16 11.44 11.96
C PRO A 137 -16.92 12.69 11.14
N LEU A 138 -18.02 13.43 10.84
CA LEU A 138 -17.94 14.64 9.99
C LEU A 138 -17.06 15.74 10.59
N ASP A 139 -16.97 15.81 11.92
CA ASP A 139 -16.21 16.82 12.64
C ASP A 139 -14.74 16.44 12.89
N THR A 140 -14.27 15.33 12.29
CA THR A 140 -12.88 14.92 12.41
C THR A 140 -11.96 15.92 11.71
N PRO A 141 -10.91 16.45 12.39
CA PRO A 141 -9.92 17.30 11.74
C PRO A 141 -9.26 16.61 10.55
N GLU A 142 -9.05 17.35 9.46
CA GLU A 142 -8.53 16.78 8.21
C GLU A 142 -7.16 16.14 8.38
N GLU A 143 -6.31 16.70 9.24
CA GLU A 143 -4.97 16.18 9.53
C GLU A 143 -4.99 14.78 10.16
N CYS A 144 -6.05 14.46 10.91
CA CYS A 144 -6.27 13.15 11.52
C CYS A 144 -6.95 12.16 10.56
N GLY A 145 -7.39 12.65 9.39
CA GLY A 145 -8.13 11.84 8.43
C GLY A 145 -7.27 10.76 7.77
N LYS A 146 -7.89 9.61 7.49
CA LYS A 146 -7.36 8.56 6.63
C LYS A 146 -8.39 8.21 5.58
N GLY A 147 -8.06 8.45 4.32
CA GLY A 147 -8.87 8.13 3.17
C GLY A 147 -8.12 7.16 2.25
N CYS A 148 -8.68 6.01 2.00
CA CYS A 148 -8.17 5.07 1.01
C CYS A 148 -9.30 4.56 0.12
N ILE A 149 -9.14 4.78 -1.19
CA ILE A 149 -10.03 4.23 -2.22
C ILE A 149 -9.20 3.32 -3.12
N GLU A 150 -9.67 2.10 -3.29
CA GLU A 150 -9.11 1.11 -4.19
C GLU A 150 -10.00 0.96 -5.42
N PHE A 151 -9.39 1.05 -6.60
CA PHE A 151 -10.04 0.76 -7.88
C PHE A 151 -9.45 -0.53 -8.43
N SER A 152 -10.29 -1.53 -8.63
CA SER A 152 -9.94 -2.71 -9.42
C SER A 152 -10.17 -2.38 -10.89
N VAL A 153 -9.11 -2.41 -11.68
CA VAL A 153 -9.16 -2.04 -13.09
C VAL A 153 -8.69 -3.19 -13.98
N ARG A 154 -9.30 -3.30 -15.16
CA ARG A 154 -9.03 -4.36 -16.12
C ARG A 154 -8.67 -3.79 -17.47
N GLY A 155 -7.69 -4.40 -18.13
CA GLY A 155 -7.22 -4.01 -19.46
C GLY A 155 -5.70 -4.05 -19.53
N GLU A 156 -5.17 -3.67 -20.68
CA GLU A 156 -3.74 -3.51 -20.88
C GLU A 156 -3.46 -2.04 -21.18
N PRO A 157 -2.75 -1.32 -20.30
CA PRO A 157 -2.50 0.10 -20.54
C PRO A 157 -1.62 0.29 -21.77
N ALA A 158 -2.00 1.19 -22.65
CA ALA A 158 -1.27 1.48 -23.90
C ALA A 158 0.20 1.86 -23.61
N ASP A 159 0.45 2.58 -22.52
CA ASP A 159 1.77 2.91 -22.00
C ASP A 159 1.73 2.99 -20.47
N ALA A 160 2.23 1.95 -19.81
CA ALA A 160 2.25 1.87 -18.34
C ALA A 160 3.21 2.88 -17.68
N SER A 161 4.25 3.33 -18.39
CA SER A 161 5.21 4.33 -17.87
C SER A 161 4.58 5.72 -17.91
N ALA A 162 3.98 6.10 -19.03
CA ALA A 162 3.25 7.36 -19.16
C ALA A 162 2.07 7.45 -18.17
N LEU A 163 1.31 6.37 -18.00
CA LEU A 163 0.25 6.26 -16.99
C LEU A 163 0.76 6.58 -15.58
N ARG A 164 1.88 5.99 -15.17
CA ARG A 164 2.47 6.26 -13.85
C ARG A 164 2.94 7.69 -13.70
N THR A 165 3.55 8.26 -14.74
CA THR A 165 3.99 9.66 -14.74
C THR A 165 2.81 10.60 -14.57
N GLU A 166 1.70 10.33 -15.23
CA GLU A 166 0.47 11.14 -15.12
C GLU A 166 -0.17 11.00 -13.73
N PHE A 167 -0.21 9.79 -13.16
CA PHE A 167 -0.65 9.60 -11.77
C PHE A 167 0.24 10.35 -10.78
N LEU A 168 1.56 10.36 -10.98
CA LEU A 168 2.48 11.09 -10.12
C LEU A 168 2.26 12.61 -10.20
N SER A 169 2.00 13.15 -11.40
CA SER A 169 1.68 14.56 -11.60
C SER A 169 0.41 14.97 -10.85
N VAL A 170 -0.66 14.19 -11.00
CA VAL A 170 -1.93 14.44 -10.31
C VAL A 170 -1.78 14.27 -8.79
N ALA A 171 -0.99 13.29 -8.34
CA ALA A 171 -0.70 13.09 -6.93
C ALA A 171 -0.03 14.34 -6.31
N GLN A 172 0.90 14.96 -7.02
CA GLN A 172 1.57 16.21 -6.59
C GLN A 172 0.61 17.41 -6.60
N GLU A 173 -0.20 17.55 -7.67
CA GLU A 173 -1.18 18.64 -7.79
C GLU A 173 -2.22 18.63 -6.65
N LEU A 174 -2.75 17.45 -6.34
CA LEU A 174 -3.84 17.29 -5.38
C LEU A 174 -3.39 16.97 -3.95
N ASN A 175 -2.07 16.90 -3.72
CA ASN A 175 -1.47 16.49 -2.46
C ASN A 175 -2.05 15.15 -1.93
N VAL A 176 -2.02 14.14 -2.79
CA VAL A 176 -2.46 12.77 -2.51
C VAL A 176 -1.38 11.78 -2.94
N ASP A 177 -1.53 10.50 -2.60
CA ASP A 177 -0.69 9.45 -3.14
C ASP A 177 -1.55 8.53 -4.02
N ILE A 178 -1.01 8.15 -5.19
CA ILE A 178 -1.66 7.23 -6.13
C ILE A 178 -0.70 6.09 -6.44
N ALA A 179 -1.07 4.88 -6.04
CA ALA A 179 -0.31 3.67 -6.31
C ALA A 179 -0.95 2.88 -7.45
N PHE A 180 -0.14 2.35 -8.37
CA PHE A 180 -0.58 1.49 -9.46
C PHE A 180 0.17 0.17 -9.42
N GLN A 181 -0.52 -0.91 -9.12
CA GLN A 181 0.03 -2.24 -8.94
C GLN A 181 -0.66 -3.26 -9.86
N ARG A 182 0.09 -4.26 -10.34
CA ARG A 182 -0.54 -5.43 -10.96
C ARG A 182 -1.28 -6.23 -9.88
N ASP A 183 -2.54 -6.61 -10.14
CA ASP A 183 -3.28 -7.52 -9.27
C ASP A 183 -2.76 -8.94 -9.49
N SER A 184 -1.91 -9.40 -8.58
CA SER A 184 -1.28 -10.71 -8.64
C SER A 184 -1.47 -11.46 -7.34
N LEU A 185 -1.29 -12.77 -7.37
CA LEU A 185 -1.34 -13.64 -6.17
C LEU A 185 -0.40 -13.16 -5.06
N PHE A 186 0.72 -12.53 -5.43
CA PHE A 186 1.72 -12.05 -4.47
C PHE A 186 1.31 -10.75 -3.76
N ARG A 187 0.36 -9.96 -4.28
CA ARG A 187 -0.05 -8.71 -3.65
C ARG A 187 -0.50 -8.92 -2.19
N ARG A 188 -1.28 -9.96 -1.94
CA ARG A 188 -1.78 -10.32 -0.59
C ARG A 188 -0.95 -11.42 0.09
N ASN A 189 0.17 -11.82 -0.53
CA ASN A 189 1.00 -12.94 -0.06
C ASN A 189 2.45 -12.54 0.20
N ARG A 190 2.67 -11.27 0.54
CA ARG A 190 3.96 -10.79 1.02
C ARG A 190 4.17 -11.27 2.45
N ARG A 191 5.44 -11.51 2.82
CA ARG A 191 5.79 -12.10 4.12
C ARG A 191 7.06 -11.52 4.74
N LEU A 192 7.81 -10.71 4.00
CA LEU A 192 9.01 -10.03 4.49
C LEU A 192 8.88 -8.54 4.19
N ALA A 193 9.05 -7.68 5.20
CA ALA A 193 9.07 -6.24 5.07
C ALA A 193 10.38 -5.68 5.62
N VAL A 194 11.13 -4.98 4.78
CA VAL A 194 12.38 -4.32 5.14
C VAL A 194 12.23 -2.81 5.08
N PHE A 195 12.84 -2.13 6.04
CA PHE A 195 12.70 -0.68 6.21
C PHE A 195 14.07 -0.03 6.34
N ASP A 196 14.26 1.15 5.74
CA ASP A 196 15.27 2.06 6.22
C ASP A 196 14.89 2.60 7.60
N MET A 197 15.84 3.16 8.31
CA MET A 197 15.65 3.72 9.65
C MET A 197 15.46 5.22 9.61
N ASP A 198 16.52 5.92 9.22
CA ASP A 198 16.58 7.39 9.23
C ASP A 198 15.57 7.97 8.25
N SER A 199 14.84 8.99 8.64
CA SER A 199 13.76 9.63 7.85
C SER A 199 12.65 8.67 7.36
N THR A 200 12.70 7.39 7.73
CA THR A 200 11.69 6.36 7.41
C THR A 200 10.98 5.85 8.66
N LEU A 201 11.65 5.13 9.55
CA LEU A 201 11.06 4.66 10.82
C LEU A 201 11.06 5.75 11.91
N ILE A 202 12.01 6.68 11.83
CA ILE A 202 12.15 7.83 12.73
C ILE A 202 12.15 9.13 11.93
N GLU A 203 11.69 10.22 12.56
CA GLU A 203 11.58 11.55 11.96
C GLU A 203 12.89 12.34 12.03
N ALA A 204 14.04 11.66 11.94
CA ALA A 204 15.37 12.27 12.07
C ALA A 204 16.43 11.51 11.29
N GLU A 205 17.53 12.21 10.98
CA GLU A 205 18.81 11.62 10.58
C GLU A 205 19.71 11.53 11.82
N VAL A 206 19.98 10.32 12.29
CA VAL A 206 20.71 10.12 13.55
C VAL A 206 22.10 10.75 13.54
N ILE A 207 22.81 10.69 12.41
CA ILE A 207 24.14 11.28 12.29
C ILE A 207 24.10 12.80 12.46
N ASP A 208 23.04 13.46 12.02
CA ASP A 208 22.85 14.91 12.17
C ASP A 208 22.53 15.27 13.63
N GLU A 209 21.73 14.46 14.32
CA GLU A 209 21.45 14.66 15.74
C GLU A 209 22.72 14.50 16.61
N LEU A 210 23.54 13.48 16.31
CA LEU A 210 24.84 13.30 16.97
C LEU A 210 25.80 14.46 16.65
N ALA A 211 25.79 14.95 15.43
CA ALA A 211 26.61 16.10 15.02
C ALA A 211 26.20 17.40 15.73
N LYS A 212 24.90 17.62 15.93
CA LYS A 212 24.37 18.74 16.74
C LYS A 212 24.87 18.64 18.17
N ALA A 213 24.75 17.48 18.79
CA ALA A 213 25.22 17.23 20.16
C ALA A 213 26.76 17.41 20.30
N ALA A 214 27.51 17.05 19.25
CA ALA A 214 28.96 17.25 19.19
C ALA A 214 29.40 18.70 18.83
N GLY A 215 28.47 19.60 18.52
CA GLY A 215 28.78 20.97 18.07
C GLY A 215 29.43 21.06 16.67
N VAL A 216 29.27 20.02 15.84
CA VAL A 216 29.85 19.91 14.48
C VAL A 216 28.81 19.87 13.38
N GLY A 217 27.56 20.21 13.66
CA GLY A 217 26.42 20.08 12.74
C GLY A 217 26.66 20.76 11.37
N GLU A 218 27.19 22.01 11.35
CA GLU A 218 27.47 22.72 10.10
C GLU A 218 28.51 21.99 9.22
N LYS A 219 29.53 21.39 9.84
CA LYS A 219 30.55 20.63 9.11
C LYS A 219 29.99 19.35 8.51
N VAL A 220 29.12 18.63 9.24
CA VAL A 220 28.45 17.43 8.76
C VAL A 220 27.48 17.77 7.63
N SER A 221 26.71 18.86 7.75
CA SER A 221 25.82 19.35 6.69
C SER A 221 26.59 19.67 5.40
N ALA A 222 27.72 20.34 5.50
CA ALA A 222 28.57 20.66 4.34
C ALA A 222 29.09 19.40 3.61
N ILE A 223 29.44 18.32 4.35
CA ILE A 223 29.83 17.04 3.74
C ILE A 223 28.63 16.38 3.06
N THR A 224 27.46 16.41 3.69
CA THR A 224 26.22 15.88 3.12
C THR A 224 25.88 16.59 1.80
N GLU A 225 25.99 17.92 1.75
CA GLU A 225 25.78 18.69 0.51
C GLU A 225 26.77 18.33 -0.61
N ARG A 226 28.05 18.11 -0.28
CA ARG A 226 29.07 17.65 -1.25
C ARG A 226 28.69 16.27 -1.81
N ALA A 227 28.25 15.36 -0.94
CA ALA A 227 27.78 14.04 -1.38
C ALA A 227 26.52 14.14 -2.28
N MET A 228 25.57 15.02 -1.95
CA MET A 228 24.39 15.26 -2.77
C MET A 228 24.70 15.86 -4.14
N ARG A 229 25.79 16.63 -4.26
CA ARG A 229 26.29 17.11 -5.56
C ARG A 229 27.12 16.07 -6.32
N GLY A 230 27.31 14.86 -5.76
CA GLY A 230 28.08 13.79 -6.39
C GLY A 230 29.61 13.94 -6.28
N GLU A 231 30.11 14.86 -5.42
CA GLU A 231 31.55 15.09 -5.18
C GLU A 231 32.15 13.97 -4.29
N LEU A 232 31.33 13.29 -3.52
CA LEU A 232 31.68 12.16 -2.64
C LEU A 232 30.71 11.01 -2.85
N ASP A 233 31.23 9.80 -2.84
CA ASP A 233 30.38 8.62 -2.72
C ASP A 233 29.85 8.44 -1.29
N PHE A 234 28.89 7.53 -1.11
CA PHE A 234 28.28 7.27 0.19
C PHE A 234 29.32 6.89 1.25
N ARG A 235 30.26 5.99 0.93
CA ARG A 235 31.25 5.47 1.90
C ARG A 235 32.24 6.55 2.32
N ALA A 236 32.73 7.36 1.38
CA ALA A 236 33.62 8.50 1.67
C ALA A 236 32.88 9.52 2.54
N SER A 237 31.68 9.92 2.17
CA SER A 237 30.86 10.86 2.95
C SER A 237 30.55 10.32 4.35
N PHE A 238 30.21 9.04 4.47
CA PHE A 238 29.94 8.40 5.77
C PHE A 238 31.18 8.45 6.68
N LYS A 239 32.36 8.08 6.15
CA LYS A 239 33.62 8.09 6.91
C LYS A 239 34.01 9.51 7.32
N GLU A 240 33.92 10.51 6.43
CA GLU A 240 34.22 11.91 6.75
C GLU A 240 33.30 12.46 7.86
N ARG A 241 31.99 12.19 7.78
CA ARG A 241 31.01 12.62 8.80
C ARG A 241 31.24 11.93 10.15
N LEU A 242 31.49 10.62 10.12
CA LEU A 242 31.75 9.85 11.35
C LEU A 242 33.04 10.29 12.05
N ALA A 243 34.09 10.63 11.30
CA ALA A 243 35.34 11.12 11.87
C ALA A 243 35.17 12.42 12.69
N LEU A 244 34.19 13.26 12.35
CA LEU A 244 33.85 14.46 13.12
C LEU A 244 33.21 14.18 14.47
N LEU A 245 32.69 12.97 14.70
CA LEU A 245 32.12 12.55 15.98
C LEU A 245 33.16 11.94 16.93
N LYS A 246 34.44 11.91 16.58
CA LYS A 246 35.51 11.40 17.41
C LYS A 246 35.55 12.11 18.77
N GLY A 247 35.58 11.33 19.85
CA GLY A 247 35.64 11.85 21.23
C GLY A 247 34.26 12.16 21.83
N LEU A 248 33.17 11.95 21.09
CA LEU A 248 31.81 12.12 21.61
C LEU A 248 31.56 11.05 22.69
N PRO A 249 31.12 11.44 23.92
CA PRO A 249 30.82 10.48 24.97
C PRO A 249 29.68 9.53 24.59
N GLU A 250 29.80 8.27 24.97
CA GLU A 250 28.74 7.25 24.76
C GLU A 250 27.39 7.64 25.39
N SER A 251 27.40 8.40 26.49
CA SER A 251 26.16 8.89 27.13
C SER A 251 25.27 9.71 26.19
N VAL A 252 25.88 10.41 25.22
CA VAL A 252 25.14 11.19 24.21
C VAL A 252 24.29 10.31 23.32
N LEU A 253 24.70 9.05 23.07
CA LEU A 253 23.87 8.10 22.30
C LEU A 253 22.53 7.83 23.03
N GLN A 254 22.55 7.76 24.36
CA GLN A 254 21.30 7.56 25.15
C GLN A 254 20.41 8.80 25.10
N GLU A 255 20.99 9.99 25.18
CA GLU A 255 20.26 11.26 25.13
C GLU A 255 19.59 11.44 23.75
N VAL A 256 20.36 11.22 22.67
CA VAL A 256 19.83 11.28 21.31
C VAL A 256 18.76 10.21 21.11
N GLY A 257 19.00 8.94 21.52
CA GLY A 257 18.04 7.86 21.40
C GLY A 257 16.71 8.16 22.09
N ALA A 258 16.74 8.79 23.26
CA ALA A 258 15.55 9.18 24.01
C ALA A 258 14.74 10.31 23.33
N SER A 259 15.40 11.13 22.51
CA SER A 259 14.74 12.24 21.77
C SER A 259 14.15 11.83 20.42
N LEU A 260 14.53 10.67 19.88
CA LEU A 260 14.05 10.21 18.57
C LEU A 260 12.54 9.92 18.58
N ARG A 261 11.84 10.48 17.62
CA ARG A 261 10.41 10.27 17.42
C ARG A 261 10.17 9.22 16.34
N LEU A 262 9.28 8.29 16.62
CA LEU A 262 8.78 7.37 15.60
C LEU A 262 7.96 8.12 14.57
N THR A 263 8.10 7.70 13.33
CA THR A 263 7.26 8.17 12.24
C THR A 263 5.81 7.75 12.46
N GLU A 264 4.88 8.63 12.09
CA GLU A 264 3.43 8.40 12.15
C GLU A 264 3.07 7.03 11.60
N GLY A 265 2.27 6.25 12.36
CA GLY A 265 1.77 4.94 11.95
C GLY A 265 2.77 3.78 12.07
N ALA A 266 4.02 4.02 12.52
CA ALA A 266 5.02 2.95 12.66
C ALA A 266 4.57 1.86 13.62
N GLU A 267 4.13 2.21 14.84
CA GLU A 267 3.70 1.24 15.85
C GLU A 267 2.51 0.40 15.34
N THR A 268 1.53 1.04 14.72
CA THR A 268 0.36 0.37 14.12
C THR A 268 0.79 -0.59 13.01
N LEU A 269 1.66 -0.14 12.10
CA LEU A 269 2.14 -0.98 11.00
C LEU A 269 2.84 -2.23 11.52
N PHE A 270 3.79 -2.08 12.45
CA PHE A 270 4.56 -3.22 12.96
C PHE A 270 3.71 -4.18 13.78
N ALA A 271 2.75 -3.68 14.58
CA ALA A 271 1.80 -4.52 15.29
C ALA A 271 0.99 -5.39 14.32
N GLU A 272 0.46 -4.80 13.24
CA GLU A 272 -0.31 -5.52 12.23
C GLU A 272 0.56 -6.50 11.42
N LEU A 273 1.75 -6.09 10.98
CA LEU A 273 2.68 -7.00 10.28
C LEU A 273 3.03 -8.21 11.14
N LYS A 274 3.25 -8.01 12.43
CA LYS A 274 3.53 -9.10 13.38
C LYS A 274 2.33 -10.01 13.57
N ARG A 275 1.12 -9.45 13.75
CA ARG A 275 -0.13 -10.22 13.84
C ARG A 275 -0.35 -11.10 12.62
N LEU A 276 0.02 -10.60 11.44
CA LEU A 276 -0.12 -11.29 10.16
C LEU A 276 1.04 -12.26 9.86
N GLY A 277 2.00 -12.42 10.78
CA GLY A 277 3.13 -13.33 10.65
C GLY A 277 4.20 -12.89 9.65
N TYR A 278 4.29 -11.58 9.37
CA TYR A 278 5.39 -11.06 8.56
C TYR A 278 6.71 -11.13 9.32
N LYS A 279 7.78 -11.39 8.60
CA LYS A 279 9.15 -11.11 9.03
C LYS A 279 9.48 -9.66 8.72
N THR A 280 10.16 -8.99 9.66
CA THR A 280 10.48 -7.58 9.55
C THR A 280 11.98 -7.34 9.73
N ALA A 281 12.53 -6.36 9.03
CA ALA A 281 13.95 -6.03 9.13
C ALA A 281 14.20 -4.53 9.02
N ILE A 282 15.23 -4.05 9.73
CA ILE A 282 15.84 -2.74 9.49
C ILE A 282 17.11 -2.95 8.64
N LEU A 283 17.21 -2.24 7.51
CA LEU A 283 18.37 -2.19 6.64
C LEU A 283 18.81 -0.73 6.51
N SER A 284 19.75 -0.28 7.35
CA SER A 284 20.06 1.14 7.50
C SER A 284 21.54 1.47 7.28
N GLY A 285 21.79 2.59 6.60
CA GLY A 285 23.09 3.25 6.58
C GLY A 285 23.42 4.01 7.86
N GLY A 286 22.48 4.09 8.81
CA GLY A 286 22.66 4.65 10.14
C GLY A 286 23.32 3.66 11.12
N PHE A 287 23.11 3.84 12.42
CA PHE A 287 23.87 3.13 13.46
C PHE A 287 23.06 2.06 14.17
N SER A 288 23.67 0.89 14.36
CA SER A 288 23.09 -0.28 15.00
C SER A 288 22.60 -0.03 16.42
N TYR A 289 23.23 0.87 17.16
CA TYR A 289 22.83 1.26 18.52
C TYR A 289 21.34 1.71 18.54
N PHE A 290 20.95 2.60 17.64
CA PHE A 290 19.56 3.10 17.55
C PHE A 290 18.64 2.09 16.89
N ALA A 291 19.12 1.38 15.88
CA ALA A 291 18.34 0.34 15.23
C ALA A 291 17.93 -0.79 16.16
N ARG A 292 18.78 -1.15 17.13
CA ARG A 292 18.46 -2.15 18.18
C ARG A 292 17.41 -1.64 19.16
N GLN A 293 17.42 -0.37 19.53
CA GLN A 293 16.36 0.22 20.34
C GLN A 293 14.99 0.16 19.63
N LEU A 294 14.98 0.45 18.31
CA LEU A 294 13.78 0.31 17.51
C LEU A 294 13.35 -1.16 17.37
N GLN A 295 14.31 -2.07 17.23
CA GLN A 295 14.05 -3.51 17.21
C GLN A 295 13.29 -3.97 18.44
N GLU A 296 13.74 -3.59 19.62
CA GLU A 296 13.09 -3.93 20.89
C GLU A 296 11.70 -3.29 20.98
N LYS A 297 11.60 -2.01 20.64
CA LYS A 297 10.34 -1.25 20.74
C LYS A 297 9.26 -1.76 19.80
N LEU A 298 9.61 -2.08 18.54
CA LEU A 298 8.67 -2.47 17.49
C LEU A 298 8.58 -3.99 17.29
N GLY A 299 9.42 -4.77 17.96
CA GLY A 299 9.46 -6.22 17.84
C GLY A 299 9.96 -6.70 16.47
N ILE A 300 11.00 -6.06 15.93
CA ILE A 300 11.56 -6.33 14.59
C ILE A 300 12.46 -7.57 14.64
N ASP A 301 12.37 -8.45 13.62
CA ASP A 301 13.10 -9.73 13.62
C ASP A 301 14.60 -9.55 13.31
N TYR A 302 14.98 -8.66 12.39
CA TYR A 302 16.33 -8.51 11.88
C TYR A 302 16.80 -7.06 11.87
N VAL A 303 18.06 -6.84 12.21
CA VAL A 303 18.71 -5.51 12.13
C VAL A 303 20.05 -5.62 11.43
N PHE A 304 20.27 -4.79 10.43
CA PHE A 304 21.53 -4.59 9.73
C PHE A 304 21.79 -3.10 9.60
N ALA A 305 22.77 -2.61 10.30
CA ALA A 305 23.18 -1.19 10.34
C ALA A 305 24.66 -1.08 10.67
N ASN A 306 25.23 0.11 10.55
CA ASN A 306 26.65 0.33 10.79
C ASN A 306 26.98 0.36 12.29
N GLU A 307 28.06 -0.28 12.68
CA GLU A 307 28.51 -0.30 14.07
C GLU A 307 29.31 0.98 14.42
N LEU A 308 29.05 1.53 15.59
CA LEU A 308 29.86 2.57 16.19
C LEU A 308 30.99 1.94 17.03
N GLN A 309 32.23 2.28 16.72
CA GLN A 309 33.34 1.85 17.54
C GLN A 309 33.50 2.77 18.74
N ILE A 310 33.38 2.21 19.95
CA ILE A 310 33.50 2.90 21.21
C ILE A 310 34.72 2.36 21.96
N VAL A 311 35.59 3.24 22.44
CA VAL A 311 36.76 2.91 23.27
C VAL A 311 36.79 3.89 24.45
N ASP A 312 36.97 3.38 25.65
CA ASP A 312 36.99 4.16 26.90
C ASP A 312 35.76 5.09 27.06
N GLY A 313 34.57 4.64 26.64
CA GLY A 313 33.33 5.41 26.74
C GLY A 313 33.19 6.56 25.75
N GLN A 314 34.00 6.58 24.69
CA GLN A 314 33.98 7.61 23.66
C GLN A 314 33.96 6.99 22.25
N LEU A 315 33.31 7.65 21.30
CA LEU A 315 33.33 7.28 19.91
C LEU A 315 34.75 7.52 19.33
N THR A 316 35.23 6.52 18.59
CA THR A 316 36.55 6.65 17.90
C THR A 316 36.49 7.47 16.63
N GLY A 317 35.29 7.63 16.03
CA GLY A 317 35.09 8.24 14.72
C GLY A 317 35.53 7.35 13.56
N VAL A 318 35.76 6.06 13.80
CA VAL A 318 36.17 5.08 12.78
C VAL A 318 34.99 4.23 12.33
N ALA A 319 34.81 4.12 11.02
CA ALA A 319 33.80 3.24 10.43
C ALA A 319 34.23 1.76 10.53
N VAL A 320 33.33 0.93 11.02
CA VAL A 320 33.52 -0.53 11.12
C VAL A 320 32.95 -1.18 9.86
N GLU A 321 33.77 -1.99 9.18
CA GLU A 321 33.29 -2.78 8.01
C GLU A 321 32.58 -4.07 8.47
N PRO A 322 31.57 -4.57 7.72
CA PRO A 322 31.11 -4.04 6.44
C PRO A 322 30.14 -2.86 6.60
N ILE A 323 30.32 -1.81 5.79
CA ILE A 323 29.41 -0.66 5.74
C ILE A 323 28.13 -1.05 4.97
N VAL A 324 26.97 -0.72 5.53
CA VAL A 324 25.67 -0.90 4.89
C VAL A 324 25.40 0.29 3.96
N ASP A 325 25.73 0.11 2.70
CA ASP A 325 25.47 1.04 1.61
C ASP A 325 24.25 0.59 0.77
N ALA A 326 23.95 1.32 -0.31
CA ALA A 326 22.80 1.03 -1.18
C ALA A 326 22.82 -0.39 -1.77
N GLN A 327 23.99 -0.86 -2.22
CA GLN A 327 24.11 -2.21 -2.77
C GLN A 327 23.95 -3.26 -1.67
N ARG A 328 24.54 -3.03 -0.49
CA ARG A 328 24.41 -3.95 0.65
C ARG A 328 22.97 -4.08 1.12
N LYS A 329 22.18 -2.99 1.13
CA LYS A 329 20.73 -3.06 1.43
C LYS A 329 20.00 -4.01 0.46
N ALA A 330 20.27 -3.90 -0.85
CA ALA A 330 19.67 -4.77 -1.85
C ALA A 330 20.10 -6.25 -1.69
N ASP A 331 21.39 -6.49 -1.37
CA ASP A 331 21.91 -7.83 -1.15
C ASP A 331 21.32 -8.46 0.13
N LEU A 332 21.21 -7.70 1.21
CA LEU A 332 20.56 -8.12 2.44
C LEU A 332 19.08 -8.49 2.23
N LEU A 333 18.35 -7.74 1.39
CA LEU A 333 16.99 -8.10 1.02
C LEU A 333 16.93 -9.47 0.32
N ARG A 334 17.86 -9.76 -0.61
CA ARG A 334 17.95 -11.08 -1.27
C ARG A 334 18.30 -12.19 -0.28
N GLU A 335 19.30 -11.95 0.57
CA GLU A 335 19.75 -12.88 1.60
C GLU A 335 18.61 -13.24 2.57
N LEU A 336 17.85 -12.23 3.04
CA LEU A 336 16.71 -12.44 3.94
C LEU A 336 15.57 -13.16 3.23
N ALA A 337 15.23 -12.78 2.00
CA ALA A 337 14.19 -13.47 1.24
C ALA A 337 14.56 -14.96 1.05
N HIS A 338 15.81 -15.26 0.69
CA HIS A 338 16.29 -16.62 0.57
C HIS A 338 16.25 -17.39 1.90
N LYS A 339 16.70 -16.75 2.99
CA LYS A 339 16.71 -17.33 4.35
C LYS A 339 15.29 -17.72 4.81
N GLU A 340 14.30 -16.89 4.49
CA GLU A 340 12.89 -17.12 4.84
C GLU A 340 12.15 -18.01 3.81
N GLY A 341 12.83 -18.50 2.77
CA GLY A 341 12.23 -19.33 1.73
C GLY A 341 11.22 -18.57 0.85
N LEU A 342 11.40 -17.25 0.68
CA LEU A 342 10.50 -16.37 -0.02
C LEU A 342 11.02 -15.98 -1.40
N ARG A 343 10.10 -15.68 -2.31
CA ARG A 343 10.39 -15.01 -3.58
C ARG A 343 10.48 -13.49 -3.36
N LEU A 344 11.20 -12.79 -4.21
CA LEU A 344 11.28 -11.32 -4.14
C LEU A 344 9.92 -10.63 -4.31
N GLU A 345 9.00 -11.22 -5.07
CA GLU A 345 7.62 -10.75 -5.21
C GLU A 345 6.84 -10.76 -3.87
N GLN A 346 7.31 -11.55 -2.89
CA GLN A 346 6.73 -11.65 -1.55
C GLN A 346 7.37 -10.67 -0.55
N THR A 347 8.21 -9.76 -1.01
CA THR A 347 8.90 -8.78 -0.17
C THR A 347 8.33 -7.37 -0.32
N ILE A 348 8.50 -6.59 0.73
CA ILE A 348 8.21 -5.16 0.80
C ILE A 348 9.53 -4.47 1.17
N ALA A 349 9.84 -3.36 0.51
CA ALA A 349 10.93 -2.49 0.90
C ALA A 349 10.42 -1.05 1.03
N VAL A 350 10.83 -0.35 2.08
CA VAL A 350 10.40 1.01 2.40
C VAL A 350 11.61 1.86 2.72
N GLY A 351 11.72 3.03 2.11
CA GLY A 351 12.81 3.96 2.33
C GLY A 351 12.53 5.32 1.70
N ASP A 352 13.27 6.35 2.07
CA ASP A 352 13.09 7.74 1.62
C ASP A 352 14.21 8.23 0.71
N GLY A 353 15.37 7.58 0.73
CA GLY A 353 16.60 8.04 0.13
C GLY A 353 16.96 7.40 -1.22
N ALA A 354 17.88 8.03 -1.95
CA ALA A 354 18.43 7.48 -3.19
C ALA A 354 19.22 6.17 -2.95
N ASN A 355 19.78 6.01 -1.74
CA ASN A 355 20.46 4.81 -1.28
C ASN A 355 19.51 3.61 -1.12
N ASP A 356 18.19 3.85 -1.08
CA ASP A 356 17.18 2.79 -0.97
C ASP A 356 16.72 2.28 -2.34
N LEU A 357 16.91 3.05 -3.40
CA LEU A 357 16.41 2.72 -4.74
C LEU A 357 16.75 1.30 -5.21
N PRO A 358 17.97 0.76 -4.99
CA PRO A 358 18.26 -0.62 -5.38
C PRO A 358 17.38 -1.65 -4.66
N MET A 359 17.15 -1.52 -3.35
CA MET A 359 16.27 -2.44 -2.61
C MET A 359 14.78 -2.20 -2.96
N LEU A 360 14.36 -0.93 -3.16
CA LEU A 360 12.98 -0.60 -3.58
C LEU A 360 12.66 -1.18 -4.96
N GLY A 361 13.62 -1.09 -5.89
CA GLY A 361 13.46 -1.65 -7.25
C GLY A 361 13.38 -3.16 -7.28
N LEU A 362 14.08 -3.83 -6.36
CA LEU A 362 14.18 -5.28 -6.24
C LEU A 362 12.94 -5.90 -5.60
N ALA A 363 12.35 -5.23 -4.62
CA ALA A 363 11.22 -5.74 -3.87
C ALA A 363 9.95 -5.91 -4.73
N GLY A 364 9.10 -6.86 -4.35
CA GLY A 364 7.77 -7.03 -4.93
C GLY A 364 6.89 -5.79 -4.74
N LEU A 365 7.06 -5.09 -3.60
CA LEU A 365 6.50 -3.78 -3.34
C LEU A 365 7.59 -2.86 -2.78
N GLY A 366 8.12 -1.97 -3.61
CA GLY A 366 9.00 -0.90 -3.17
C GLY A 366 8.22 0.40 -2.97
N VAL A 367 8.34 0.99 -1.79
CA VAL A 367 7.62 2.21 -1.39
C VAL A 367 8.61 3.31 -1.04
N ALA A 368 8.60 4.40 -1.80
CA ALA A 368 9.26 5.64 -1.46
C ALA A 368 8.41 6.38 -0.42
N PHE A 369 8.84 6.37 0.84
CA PHE A 369 8.09 6.95 1.95
C PHE A 369 8.58 8.36 2.26
N ARG A 370 7.68 9.36 2.18
CA ARG A 370 7.98 10.81 2.40
C ARG A 370 9.26 11.26 1.68
N ALA A 371 9.57 10.62 0.56
CA ALA A 371 10.81 10.74 -0.17
C ALA A 371 10.92 12.03 -0.98
N LYS A 372 12.14 12.38 -1.33
CA LYS A 372 12.43 13.50 -2.24
C LYS A 372 11.86 13.23 -3.65
N PRO A 373 11.56 14.27 -4.44
CA PRO A 373 10.91 14.11 -5.77
C PRO A 373 11.62 13.12 -6.70
N LEU A 374 12.94 13.13 -6.74
CA LEU A 374 13.74 12.22 -7.58
C LEU A 374 13.54 10.76 -7.19
N VAL A 375 13.47 10.47 -5.90
CA VAL A 375 13.25 9.11 -5.37
C VAL A 375 11.83 8.66 -5.66
N LYS A 376 10.83 9.53 -5.50
CA LYS A 376 9.43 9.25 -5.85
C LYS A 376 9.25 8.91 -7.34
N GLN A 377 9.95 9.61 -8.23
CA GLN A 377 9.90 9.35 -9.68
C GLN A 377 10.54 8.01 -10.05
N SER A 378 11.57 7.61 -9.31
CA SER A 378 12.31 6.37 -9.57
C SER A 378 11.68 5.14 -8.94
N ALA A 379 10.93 5.30 -7.85
CA ALA A 379 10.23 4.21 -7.16
C ALA A 379 8.94 3.83 -7.86
N LYS A 380 8.51 2.58 -7.69
CA LYS A 380 7.24 2.09 -8.25
C LYS A 380 6.02 2.66 -7.54
N GLN A 381 6.11 2.91 -6.25
CA GLN A 381 5.05 3.45 -5.41
C GLN A 381 5.62 4.52 -4.46
N ALA A 382 4.80 5.48 -4.06
CA ALA A 382 5.16 6.49 -3.08
C ALA A 382 4.02 6.70 -2.07
N ILE A 383 4.37 6.97 -0.81
CA ILE A 383 3.45 7.43 0.24
C ILE A 383 4.07 8.68 0.87
N SER A 384 3.30 9.76 0.89
CA SER A 384 3.75 11.05 1.44
C SER A 384 2.70 11.69 2.34
N THR A 385 1.43 11.38 2.12
CA THR A 385 0.28 12.02 2.75
C THR A 385 -0.12 11.35 4.07
N LEU A 386 0.00 10.01 4.12
CA LEU A 386 -0.33 9.22 5.31
C LEU A 386 0.92 8.81 6.08
N GLY A 387 0.73 8.21 7.25
CA GLY A 387 1.77 7.53 8.01
C GLY A 387 2.20 6.20 7.37
N LEU A 388 3.18 5.54 8.01
CA LEU A 388 3.68 4.23 7.57
C LEU A 388 2.59 3.16 7.50
N ASP A 389 1.57 3.25 8.33
CA ASP A 389 0.40 2.36 8.31
C ASP A 389 -0.42 2.46 7.01
N GLY A 390 -0.25 3.51 6.21
CA GLY A 390 -0.76 3.59 4.84
C GLY A 390 -0.29 2.46 3.92
N ILE A 391 0.83 1.81 4.26
CA ILE A 391 1.34 0.62 3.55
C ILE A 391 0.33 -0.54 3.61
N LEU A 392 -0.42 -0.69 4.70
CA LEU A 392 -1.42 -1.74 4.86
C LEU A 392 -2.49 -1.67 3.76
N TYR A 393 -2.89 -0.48 3.34
CA TYR A 393 -3.83 -0.31 2.23
C TYR A 393 -3.24 -0.76 0.89
N LEU A 394 -1.93 -0.56 0.66
CA LEU A 394 -1.28 -1.07 -0.56
C LEU A 394 -1.26 -2.60 -0.61
N LEU A 395 -1.34 -3.26 0.55
CA LEU A 395 -1.48 -4.71 0.68
C LEU A 395 -2.94 -5.17 0.54
N GLY A 396 -3.90 -4.24 0.50
CA GLY A 396 -5.34 -4.50 0.38
C GLY A 396 -6.04 -4.75 1.71
N PHE A 397 -5.43 -4.42 2.85
CA PHE A 397 -6.09 -4.50 4.16
C PHE A 397 -7.12 -3.38 4.32
N ARG A 398 -8.18 -3.68 5.07
CA ARG A 398 -9.26 -2.74 5.40
C ARG A 398 -9.21 -2.43 6.90
N ASP A 399 -9.52 -1.20 7.30
CA ASP A 399 -9.50 -0.79 8.72
C ASP A 399 -10.37 -1.68 9.62
N ARG A 400 -11.46 -2.25 9.10
CA ARG A 400 -12.32 -3.17 9.84
C ARG A 400 -11.65 -4.52 10.19
N GLU A 401 -10.58 -4.89 9.49
CA GLU A 401 -9.86 -6.15 9.68
C GLU A 401 -8.83 -6.06 10.82
N GLY A 402 -8.53 -4.85 11.31
CA GLY A 402 -7.66 -4.58 12.44
C GLY A 402 -8.36 -4.49 13.81
N GLN A 403 -9.67 -4.77 13.87
CA GLN A 403 -10.46 -4.66 15.09
C GLN A 403 -10.82 -6.00 15.74
N ASP A 404 -10.30 -7.13 15.22
CA ASP A 404 -10.53 -8.49 15.73
C ASP A 404 -9.47 -8.91 16.79
#